data_be8b19c459787a9f1fb07add40769ebe
#
_entry.id   be8b19c459787a9f1fb07add40769ebe
#
_cell.length_a   1.000
_cell.length_b   1.000
_cell.length_c   1.000
_cell.angle_alpha   90.00
_cell.angle_beta   90.00
_cell.angle_gamma   90.00
#
_symmetry.space_group_name_H-M   'P 1'
#
loop_
_entity.id
_entity.type
_entity.pdbx_description
1 polymer ?
#
loop_
_entity_poly.entity_id
_entity_poly.type
_entity_poly.pdbx_seq_one_letter_code
_entity_poly.pdbx_strand_id
1 'polypeptide(L)'
;MINTHNGVKEKGIKRIDIDDYPAIKAHLDSFYQQLEKRQDKGDTPYNLRNCAYIEDFSKQKIVYPNMTKFMPFLLDKKNFMTNQKCFIMTGEKLAYLTAFFNSNIFKICYRDNFPDLQGGTRELSKIFFEQVKIPDVEDSIDIDFDILVDDVQKGNDNISLKLEKVLILALELEQYEEYILNYDINLK
;
A
#
# COMPACT_ATOMS: atom_id res chain seq x y z
N MET A 1 16.22 -3.89 4.04
CA MET A 1 15.73 -3.97 5.44
C MET A 1 16.21 -5.29 6.04
N ILE A 2 16.70 -5.30 7.28
CA ILE A 2 17.01 -6.54 8.03
C ILE A 2 15.75 -6.89 8.82
N ASN A 3 15.12 -8.03 8.49
CA ASN A 3 13.89 -8.47 9.15
C ASN A 3 14.19 -9.47 10.27
N THR A 4 14.55 -8.96 11.43
CA THR A 4 14.75 -9.76 12.66
C THR A 4 13.46 -9.81 13.47
N HIS A 5 12.39 -10.38 12.89
CA HIS A 5 11.09 -10.42 13.55
C HIS A 5 11.10 -11.22 14.86
N ASN A 6 10.20 -10.83 15.78
CA ASN A 6 10.06 -11.46 17.10
C ASN A 6 9.16 -12.71 17.09
N GLY A 7 8.71 -13.15 15.90
CA GLY A 7 7.76 -14.23 15.76
C GLY A 7 6.32 -13.83 16.12
N VAL A 8 5.42 -14.82 16.08
CA VAL A 8 4.02 -14.70 16.50
C VAL A 8 3.67 -15.99 17.23
N LYS A 9 3.64 -15.95 18.56
CA LYS A 9 3.48 -17.15 19.41
C LYS A 9 2.18 -17.88 19.13
N GLU A 10 1.09 -17.15 18.95
CA GLU A 10 -0.26 -17.68 18.69
C GLU A 10 -0.34 -18.45 17.35
N LYS A 11 0.57 -18.16 16.44
CA LYS A 11 0.66 -18.80 15.10
C LYS A 11 1.81 -19.82 15.00
N GLY A 12 2.53 -20.06 16.08
CA GLY A 12 3.69 -20.96 16.09
C GLY A 12 4.90 -20.43 15.30
N ILE A 13 4.91 -19.16 14.89
CA ILE A 13 6.03 -18.52 14.18
C ILE A 13 7.10 -18.18 15.22
N LYS A 14 8.26 -18.84 15.12
CA LYS A 14 9.40 -18.59 16.00
C LYS A 14 10.03 -17.24 15.71
N ARG A 15 10.58 -16.59 16.74
CA ARG A 15 11.42 -15.41 16.53
C ARG A 15 12.69 -15.79 15.77
N ILE A 16 13.28 -14.83 15.08
CA ILE A 16 14.62 -14.99 14.50
C ILE A 16 15.62 -15.04 15.63
N ASP A 17 16.43 -16.10 15.66
CA ASP A 17 17.61 -16.15 16.52
C ASP A 17 18.78 -15.50 15.77
N ILE A 18 19.34 -14.45 16.35
CA ILE A 18 20.40 -13.69 15.70
C ILE A 18 21.70 -14.48 15.59
N ASP A 19 21.89 -15.47 16.44
CA ASP A 19 23.09 -16.31 16.43
C ASP A 19 23.16 -17.24 15.22
N ASP A 20 22.00 -17.51 14.57
CA ASP A 20 21.94 -18.23 13.30
C ASP A 20 22.45 -17.39 12.11
N TYR A 21 22.68 -16.08 12.31
CA TYR A 21 23.05 -15.13 11.26
C TYR A 21 24.27 -14.28 11.65
N PRO A 22 25.48 -14.88 11.74
CA PRO A 22 26.66 -14.23 12.34
C PRO A 22 27.07 -12.93 11.63
N ALA A 23 26.92 -12.82 10.30
CA ALA A 23 27.23 -11.60 9.57
C ALA A 23 26.25 -10.45 9.90
N ILE A 24 24.96 -10.78 10.08
CA ILE A 24 23.96 -9.79 10.50
C ILE A 24 24.19 -9.40 11.95
N LYS A 25 24.49 -10.36 12.81
CA LYS A 25 24.83 -10.10 14.21
C LYS A 25 26.01 -9.13 14.32
N ALA A 26 27.12 -9.40 13.64
CA ALA A 26 28.29 -8.53 13.65
C ALA A 26 27.97 -7.11 13.19
N HIS A 27 27.10 -6.96 12.18
CA HIS A 27 26.61 -5.64 11.77
C HIS A 27 25.77 -4.98 12.87
N LEU A 28 24.82 -5.69 13.48
CA LEU A 28 23.94 -5.15 14.50
C LEU A 28 24.66 -4.87 15.82
N ASP A 29 25.74 -5.61 16.14
CA ASP A 29 26.58 -5.39 17.31
C ASP A 29 27.23 -3.99 17.30
N SER A 30 27.54 -3.47 16.12
CA SER A 30 28.05 -2.09 16.00
C SER A 30 27.03 -1.01 16.44
N PHE A 31 25.76 -1.37 16.55
CA PHE A 31 24.67 -0.52 17.02
C PHE A 31 24.06 -0.99 18.35
N TYR A 32 24.68 -1.95 19.03
CA TYR A 32 24.08 -2.65 20.18
C TYR A 32 23.56 -1.70 21.26
N GLN A 33 24.32 -0.68 21.65
CA GLN A 33 23.89 0.29 22.67
C GLN A 33 22.61 1.04 22.28
N GLN A 34 22.39 1.30 20.99
CA GLN A 34 21.18 1.96 20.47
C GLN A 34 20.01 0.95 20.45
N LEU A 35 20.26 -0.29 20.03
CA LEU A 35 19.27 -1.35 19.98
C LEU A 35 18.78 -1.70 21.38
N GLU A 36 19.68 -1.77 22.37
CA GLU A 36 19.34 -2.06 23.77
C GLU A 36 18.42 -0.99 24.38
N LYS A 37 18.66 0.29 24.07
CA LYS A 37 17.87 1.43 24.58
C LYS A 37 16.56 1.64 23.81
N ARG A 38 16.39 0.97 22.67
CA ARG A 38 15.19 1.12 21.83
C ARG A 38 13.94 0.65 22.58
N GLN A 39 12.90 1.47 22.61
CA GLN A 39 11.63 1.13 23.26
C GLN A 39 10.84 0.09 22.46
N ASP A 40 10.83 0.21 21.13
CA ASP A 40 10.13 -0.68 20.18
C ASP A 40 10.97 -1.93 19.81
N LYS A 41 11.45 -2.67 20.80
CA LYS A 41 12.17 -3.93 20.58
C LYS A 41 11.30 -5.15 20.88
N GLY A 42 11.70 -6.31 20.36
CA GLY A 42 11.13 -7.61 20.71
C GLY A 42 11.74 -8.19 21.98
N ASP A 43 11.82 -9.52 22.07
CA ASP A 43 12.33 -10.24 23.24
C ASP A 43 13.82 -9.98 23.47
N THR A 44 14.57 -9.64 22.43
CA THR A 44 15.99 -9.27 22.54
C THR A 44 16.24 -7.91 21.89
N PRO A 45 17.37 -7.24 22.18
CA PRO A 45 17.73 -6.00 21.51
C PRO A 45 17.78 -6.11 19.98
N TYR A 46 18.09 -7.29 19.44
CA TYR A 46 18.18 -7.54 18.00
C TYR A 46 16.81 -7.67 17.32
N ASN A 47 15.79 -8.15 18.05
CA ASN A 47 14.49 -8.40 17.48
C ASN A 47 13.64 -7.14 17.35
N LEU A 48 12.91 -7.04 16.25
CA LEU A 48 11.84 -6.07 16.06
C LEU A 48 10.68 -6.41 17.00
N ARG A 49 9.87 -5.41 17.36
CA ARG A 49 8.64 -5.66 18.12
C ARG A 49 7.70 -6.61 17.38
N ASN A 50 6.77 -7.21 18.10
CA ASN A 50 5.77 -8.11 17.53
C ASN A 50 4.96 -7.43 16.42
N CYS A 51 4.74 -8.16 15.32
CA CYS A 51 3.89 -7.77 14.22
C CYS A 51 2.87 -8.88 13.98
N ALA A 52 1.63 -8.68 14.43
CA ALA A 52 0.56 -9.68 14.32
C ALA A 52 0.19 -10.04 12.87
N TYR A 53 0.47 -9.13 11.92
CA TYR A 53 0.18 -9.27 10.49
C TYR A 53 1.43 -9.49 9.65
N ILE A 54 2.50 -10.08 10.24
CA ILE A 54 3.77 -10.32 9.52
C ILE A 54 3.60 -11.18 8.26
N GLU A 55 2.64 -12.12 8.29
CA GLU A 55 2.34 -13.00 7.16
C GLU A 55 1.71 -12.25 5.97
N ASP A 56 1.04 -11.12 6.22
CA ASP A 56 0.42 -10.33 5.17
C ASP A 56 1.46 -9.71 4.22
N PHE A 57 2.70 -9.53 4.70
CA PHE A 57 3.79 -9.09 3.83
C PHE A 57 4.18 -10.11 2.76
N SER A 58 3.88 -11.40 2.97
CA SER A 58 4.14 -12.46 1.99
C SER A 58 3.00 -12.67 0.99
N LYS A 59 1.90 -11.93 1.13
CA LYS A 59 0.76 -11.98 0.22
C LYS A 59 0.85 -10.87 -0.82
N GLN A 60 0.14 -11.04 -1.93
CA GLN A 60 -0.18 -9.92 -2.80
C GLN A 60 -0.92 -8.85 -1.99
N LYS A 61 -0.56 -7.59 -2.17
CA LYS A 61 -1.11 -6.49 -1.37
C LYS A 61 -1.00 -5.17 -2.09
N ILE A 62 -1.84 -4.22 -1.70
CA ILE A 62 -1.67 -2.82 -2.06
C ILE A 62 -0.82 -2.15 -0.99
N VAL A 63 0.23 -1.45 -1.40
CA VAL A 63 1.07 -0.62 -0.52
C VAL A 63 0.76 0.85 -0.82
N TYR A 64 0.51 1.65 0.21
CA TYR A 64 0.24 3.07 0.07
C TYR A 64 0.80 3.87 1.25
N PRO A 65 1.18 5.14 1.05
CA PRO A 65 1.78 5.96 2.10
C PRO A 65 0.74 6.41 3.13
N ASN A 66 1.15 6.57 4.38
CA ASN A 66 0.30 7.14 5.43
C ASN A 66 -0.09 8.60 5.13
N MET A 67 0.88 9.40 4.65
CA MET A 67 0.66 10.80 4.30
C MET A 67 1.17 11.08 2.89
N THR A 68 0.36 11.73 2.06
CA THR A 68 0.71 11.98 0.67
C THR A 68 -0.10 13.13 0.08
N LYS A 69 0.50 13.84 -0.89
CA LYS A 69 -0.19 14.80 -1.73
C LYS A 69 -0.88 14.11 -2.93
N PHE A 70 -0.25 13.05 -3.47
CA PHE A 70 -0.62 12.46 -4.77
C PHE A 70 -1.43 11.16 -4.67
N MET A 71 -1.61 10.62 -3.45
CA MET A 71 -2.39 9.42 -3.17
C MET A 71 -1.97 8.21 -4.06
N PRO A 72 -0.70 7.80 -4.07
CA PRO A 72 -0.24 6.68 -4.88
C PRO A 72 -0.52 5.33 -4.20
N PHE A 73 -0.97 4.36 -4.98
CA PHE A 73 -1.22 2.98 -4.56
C PHE A 73 -0.46 2.03 -5.46
N LEU A 74 0.34 1.14 -4.87
CA LEU A 74 1.18 0.17 -5.57
C LEU A 74 0.65 -1.24 -5.32
N LEU A 75 0.35 -1.99 -6.38
CA LEU A 75 0.09 -3.43 -6.29
C LEU A 75 1.42 -4.18 -6.15
N ASP A 76 1.68 -4.69 -4.96
CA ASP A 76 2.90 -5.43 -4.66
C ASP A 76 2.70 -6.94 -4.81
N LYS A 77 3.40 -7.52 -5.79
CA LYS A 77 3.51 -8.96 -6.05
C LYS A 77 4.90 -9.51 -5.69
N LYS A 78 5.79 -8.66 -5.12
CA LYS A 78 7.20 -8.99 -4.85
C LYS A 78 7.53 -9.10 -3.37
N ASN A 79 6.51 -9.14 -2.51
CA ASN A 79 6.67 -9.29 -1.06
C ASN A 79 7.51 -8.18 -0.40
N PHE A 80 7.35 -6.93 -0.83
CA PHE A 80 8.01 -5.79 -0.19
C PHE A 80 7.61 -5.67 1.28
N MET A 81 8.60 -5.40 2.11
CA MET A 81 8.40 -5.03 3.51
C MET A 81 8.36 -3.52 3.63
N THR A 82 7.43 -3.00 4.40
CA THR A 82 7.27 -1.56 4.64
C THR A 82 7.52 -1.20 6.11
N ASN A 83 7.75 0.06 6.38
CA ASN A 83 7.80 0.61 7.74
C ASN A 83 6.50 1.39 8.05
N GLN A 84 6.41 2.02 9.23
CA GLN A 84 5.25 2.78 9.68
C GLN A 84 4.86 3.99 8.81
N LYS A 85 5.60 4.30 7.75
CA LYS A 85 5.26 5.36 6.80
C LYS A 85 4.35 4.89 5.68
N CYS A 86 4.14 3.57 5.57
CA CYS A 86 3.24 2.98 4.60
C CYS A 86 2.29 2.00 5.28
N PHE A 87 1.08 1.94 4.76
CA PHE A 87 0.09 0.92 5.07
C PHE A 87 0.08 -0.18 4.00
N ILE A 88 -0.47 -1.32 4.35
CA ILE A 88 -0.75 -2.41 3.43
C ILE A 88 -2.24 -2.76 3.48
N MET A 89 -2.78 -3.16 2.34
CA MET A 89 -4.14 -3.68 2.19
C MET A 89 -4.06 -5.04 1.51
N THR A 90 -4.64 -6.06 2.13
CA THR A 90 -4.75 -7.42 1.61
C THR A 90 -6.22 -7.78 1.43
N GLY A 91 -6.54 -8.68 0.51
CA GLY A 91 -7.91 -9.10 0.22
C GLY A 91 -8.07 -9.59 -1.20
N GLU A 92 -9.29 -9.48 -1.71
CA GLU A 92 -9.68 -9.86 -3.07
C GLU A 92 -9.69 -8.63 -4.00
N LYS A 93 -9.75 -8.86 -5.31
CA LYS A 93 -9.85 -7.83 -6.37
C LYS A 93 -8.78 -6.72 -6.26
N LEU A 94 -7.57 -7.03 -5.75
CA LEU A 94 -6.54 -6.04 -5.45
C LEU A 94 -6.07 -5.25 -6.68
N ALA A 95 -6.05 -5.86 -7.86
CA ALA A 95 -5.69 -5.15 -9.09
C ALA A 95 -6.75 -4.11 -9.47
N TYR A 96 -8.04 -4.47 -9.42
CA TYR A 96 -9.13 -3.51 -9.60
C TYR A 96 -9.06 -2.38 -8.57
N LEU A 97 -8.89 -2.71 -7.29
CA LEU A 97 -8.76 -1.71 -6.23
C LEU A 97 -7.55 -0.78 -6.44
N THR A 98 -6.43 -1.32 -6.91
CA THR A 98 -5.25 -0.50 -7.25
C THR A 98 -5.54 0.46 -8.39
N ALA A 99 -6.22 -0.02 -9.44
CA ALA A 99 -6.65 0.81 -10.56
C ALA A 99 -7.60 1.93 -10.08
N PHE A 100 -8.63 1.57 -9.34
CA PHE A 100 -9.62 2.51 -8.82
C PHE A 100 -9.00 3.57 -7.91
N PHE A 101 -8.18 3.20 -6.93
CA PHE A 101 -7.54 4.15 -6.00
C PHE A 101 -6.54 5.09 -6.67
N ASN A 102 -5.92 4.69 -7.78
CA ASN A 102 -5.04 5.57 -8.55
C ASN A 102 -5.81 6.46 -9.54
N SER A 103 -7.08 6.17 -9.83
CA SER A 103 -7.87 6.89 -10.82
C SER A 103 -8.21 8.32 -10.39
N ASN A 104 -8.53 9.15 -11.36
CA ASN A 104 -9.11 10.48 -11.11
C ASN A 104 -10.51 10.38 -10.51
N ILE A 105 -11.26 9.31 -10.84
CA ILE A 105 -12.58 9.04 -10.24
C ILE A 105 -12.47 8.97 -8.71
N PHE A 106 -11.54 8.19 -8.19
CA PHE A 106 -11.32 8.09 -6.75
C PHE A 106 -10.92 9.44 -6.14
N LYS A 107 -10.00 10.15 -6.77
CA LYS A 107 -9.52 11.46 -6.27
C LYS A 107 -10.64 12.51 -6.25
N ILE A 108 -11.47 12.56 -7.29
CA ILE A 108 -12.62 13.46 -7.37
C ILE A 108 -13.62 13.16 -6.25
N CYS A 109 -13.95 11.88 -6.05
CA CYS A 109 -15.00 11.47 -5.12
C CYS A 109 -14.57 11.46 -3.66
N TYR A 110 -13.31 11.13 -3.37
CA TYR A 110 -12.91 10.75 -2.01
C TYR A 110 -11.71 11.52 -1.46
N ARG A 111 -10.97 12.32 -2.24
CA ARG A 111 -9.82 13.05 -1.73
C ARG A 111 -10.15 13.86 -0.48
N ASP A 112 -11.28 14.53 -0.48
CA ASP A 112 -11.69 15.42 0.60
C ASP A 112 -12.29 14.68 1.82
N ASN A 113 -12.48 13.35 1.73
CA ASN A 113 -12.79 12.50 2.88
C ASN A 113 -11.57 12.28 3.78
N PHE A 114 -10.38 12.50 3.26
CA PHE A 114 -9.14 12.37 4.02
C PHE A 114 -8.73 13.73 4.58
N PRO A 115 -8.31 13.80 5.87
CA PRO A 115 -7.91 15.05 6.50
C PRO A 115 -6.85 15.80 5.71
N ASP A 116 -7.07 17.08 5.49
CA ASP A 116 -6.09 17.98 4.90
C ASP A 116 -5.06 18.35 5.96
N LEU A 117 -3.82 18.01 5.66
CA LEU A 117 -2.66 18.44 6.40
C LEU A 117 -2.01 19.62 5.67
N GLN A 118 -0.95 20.17 6.21
CA GLN A 118 -0.27 21.31 5.60
C GLN A 118 0.20 21.01 4.15
N GLY A 119 -0.02 21.96 3.24
CA GLY A 119 0.47 21.90 1.86
C GLY A 119 -0.32 20.97 0.92
N GLY A 120 -1.57 20.68 1.23
CA GLY A 120 -2.44 19.81 0.43
C GLY A 120 -2.14 18.32 0.60
N THR A 121 -1.33 17.96 1.60
CA THR A 121 -1.08 16.58 1.97
C THR A 121 -2.31 15.99 2.66
N ARG A 122 -2.63 14.74 2.38
CA ARG A 122 -3.74 13.98 2.98
C ARG A 122 -3.23 12.85 3.85
N GLU A 123 -3.94 12.57 4.96
CA GLU A 123 -3.68 11.41 5.80
C GLU A 123 -4.57 10.24 5.37
N LEU A 124 -3.94 9.16 4.88
CA LEU A 124 -4.63 7.97 4.37
C LEU A 124 -4.76 6.88 5.45
N SER A 125 -5.15 7.25 6.68
CA SER A 125 -5.31 6.26 7.73
C SER A 125 -6.55 5.38 7.54
N LYS A 126 -6.51 4.18 8.15
CA LYS A 126 -7.56 3.15 8.02
C LYS A 126 -8.96 3.68 8.33
N ILE A 127 -9.10 4.51 9.36
CA ILE A 127 -10.40 5.02 9.81
C ILE A 127 -11.15 5.83 8.71
N PHE A 128 -10.41 6.47 7.81
CA PHE A 128 -11.01 7.20 6.69
C PHE A 128 -11.29 6.28 5.52
N PHE A 129 -10.42 5.28 5.28
CA PHE A 129 -10.64 4.28 4.24
C PHE A 129 -11.89 3.43 4.48
N GLU A 130 -12.23 3.11 5.71
CA GLU A 130 -13.42 2.33 6.06
C GLU A 130 -14.74 3.04 5.67
N GLN A 131 -14.69 4.33 5.34
CA GLN A 131 -15.85 5.12 4.89
C GLN A 131 -15.97 5.15 3.36
N VAL A 132 -14.95 4.71 2.63
CA VAL A 132 -14.94 4.69 1.17
C VAL A 132 -15.85 3.57 0.68
N LYS A 133 -16.87 3.95 -0.10
CA LYS A 133 -17.72 2.98 -0.81
C LYS A 133 -17.10 2.70 -2.16
N ILE A 134 -16.65 1.48 -2.35
CA ILE A 134 -16.04 1.05 -3.60
C ILE A 134 -17.16 0.51 -4.50
N PRO A 135 -17.31 1.05 -5.73
CA PRO A 135 -18.23 0.48 -6.69
C PRO A 135 -17.82 -0.96 -7.01
N ASP A 136 -18.78 -1.84 -7.11
CA ASP A 136 -18.51 -3.18 -7.64
C ASP A 136 -18.52 -3.14 -9.16
N VAL A 137 -17.57 -3.80 -9.79
CA VAL A 137 -17.53 -4.00 -11.23
C VAL A 137 -18.00 -5.43 -11.47
N GLU A 138 -19.05 -5.58 -12.31
CA GLU A 138 -19.57 -6.88 -12.65
C GLU A 138 -18.49 -7.79 -13.24
N ASP A 139 -18.48 -9.05 -12.83
CA ASP A 139 -17.56 -10.07 -13.34
C ASP A 139 -17.77 -10.36 -14.85
N SER A 140 -18.86 -9.83 -15.44
CA SER A 140 -19.16 -9.91 -16.87
C SER A 140 -18.28 -9.01 -17.74
N ILE A 141 -17.56 -8.05 -17.14
CA ILE A 141 -16.66 -7.16 -17.86
C ILE A 141 -15.31 -7.88 -18.01
N ASP A 142 -15.01 -8.32 -19.24
CA ASP A 142 -13.74 -9.01 -19.59
C ASP A 142 -12.56 -8.03 -19.57
N ILE A 143 -12.22 -7.53 -18.38
CA ILE A 143 -11.11 -6.60 -18.15
C ILE A 143 -10.08 -7.26 -17.25
N ASP A 144 -8.89 -7.49 -17.79
CA ASP A 144 -7.75 -7.93 -17.01
C ASP A 144 -7.03 -6.74 -16.34
N PHE A 145 -7.52 -6.36 -15.16
CA PHE A 145 -6.91 -5.31 -14.36
C PHE A 145 -5.48 -5.65 -13.92
N ASP A 146 -5.13 -6.92 -13.76
CA ASP A 146 -3.77 -7.34 -13.39
C ASP A 146 -2.75 -6.93 -14.45
N ILE A 147 -3.08 -7.18 -15.74
CA ILE A 147 -2.22 -6.78 -16.86
C ILE A 147 -2.12 -5.26 -16.95
N LEU A 148 -3.26 -4.55 -16.88
CA LEU A 148 -3.27 -3.09 -17.02
C LEU A 148 -2.49 -2.40 -15.90
N VAL A 149 -2.66 -2.83 -14.65
CA VAL A 149 -1.95 -2.26 -13.50
C VAL A 149 -0.46 -2.57 -13.58
N ASP A 150 -0.06 -3.78 -13.94
CA ASP A 150 1.34 -4.15 -14.13
C ASP A 150 2.03 -3.28 -15.18
N ASP A 151 1.36 -2.98 -16.29
CA ASP A 151 1.92 -2.18 -17.37
C ASP A 151 2.04 -0.68 -16.97
N VAL A 152 1.06 -0.15 -16.25
CA VAL A 152 1.16 1.20 -15.66
C VAL A 152 2.33 1.27 -14.69
N GLN A 153 2.48 0.29 -13.82
CA GLN A 153 3.57 0.25 -12.83
C GLN A 153 4.97 0.08 -13.46
N LYS A 154 5.06 -0.37 -14.72
CA LYS A 154 6.29 -0.38 -15.51
C LYS A 154 6.61 0.97 -16.18
N GLY A 155 5.76 1.97 -16.01
CA GLY A 155 5.96 3.33 -16.53
C GLY A 155 5.41 3.54 -17.95
N ASN A 156 4.38 2.82 -18.34
CA ASN A 156 3.72 3.03 -19.63
C ASN A 156 2.56 4.04 -19.49
N ASP A 157 2.85 5.32 -19.72
CA ASP A 157 1.89 6.42 -19.56
C ASP A 157 0.65 6.29 -20.46
N ASN A 158 0.78 5.72 -21.64
CA ASN A 158 -0.36 5.49 -22.55
C ASN A 158 -1.38 4.52 -21.93
N ILE A 159 -0.91 3.59 -21.12
CA ILE A 159 -1.78 2.63 -20.42
C ILE A 159 -2.51 3.29 -19.24
N SER A 160 -1.93 4.30 -18.59
CA SER A 160 -2.63 5.06 -17.54
C SER A 160 -3.92 5.69 -18.07
N LEU A 161 -3.87 6.33 -19.22
CA LEU A 161 -5.06 6.89 -19.87
C LEU A 161 -6.06 5.80 -20.27
N LYS A 162 -5.57 4.66 -20.77
CA LYS A 162 -6.41 3.53 -21.12
C LYS A 162 -7.11 2.98 -19.88
N LEU A 163 -6.40 2.83 -18.76
CA LEU A 163 -6.95 2.36 -17.50
C LEU A 163 -8.07 3.29 -16.99
N GLU A 164 -7.87 4.61 -17.04
CA GLU A 164 -8.90 5.58 -16.67
C GLU A 164 -10.16 5.42 -17.52
N LYS A 165 -10.02 5.31 -18.85
CA LYS A 165 -11.15 5.09 -19.76
C LYS A 165 -11.88 3.77 -19.51
N VAL A 166 -11.15 2.73 -19.21
CA VAL A 166 -11.71 1.42 -18.85
C VAL A 166 -12.55 1.53 -17.57
N LEU A 167 -12.08 2.27 -16.56
CA LEU A 167 -12.83 2.50 -15.33
C LEU A 167 -14.08 3.37 -15.57
N ILE A 168 -13.99 4.41 -16.41
CA ILE A 168 -15.11 5.26 -16.80
C ILE A 168 -16.22 4.40 -17.41
N LEU A 169 -15.88 3.52 -18.35
CA LEU A 169 -16.81 2.62 -19.01
C LEU A 169 -17.39 1.59 -18.02
N ALA A 170 -16.55 0.95 -17.23
CA ALA A 170 -16.94 -0.07 -16.27
C ALA A 170 -17.87 0.45 -15.15
N LEU A 171 -17.81 1.74 -14.87
CA LEU A 171 -18.61 2.42 -13.84
C LEU A 171 -19.75 3.27 -14.44
N GLU A 172 -20.00 3.17 -15.74
CA GLU A 172 -21.08 3.90 -16.46
C GLU A 172 -20.99 5.42 -16.28
N LEU A 173 -19.77 5.97 -16.37
CA LEU A 173 -19.46 7.39 -16.12
C LEU A 173 -19.12 8.17 -17.40
N GLU A 174 -19.46 7.68 -18.60
CA GLU A 174 -19.10 8.25 -19.89
C GLU A 174 -19.54 9.71 -20.03
N GLN A 175 -20.68 10.08 -19.45
CA GLN A 175 -21.17 11.46 -19.45
C GLN A 175 -20.22 12.44 -18.72
N TYR A 176 -19.32 11.95 -17.90
CA TYR A 176 -18.33 12.73 -17.14
C TYR A 176 -16.89 12.53 -17.65
N GLU A 177 -16.69 11.82 -18.78
CA GLU A 177 -15.35 11.45 -19.26
C GLU A 177 -14.42 12.66 -19.39
N GLU A 178 -14.86 13.73 -20.05
CA GLU A 178 -14.06 14.93 -20.24
C GLU A 178 -13.64 15.56 -18.91
N TYR A 179 -14.54 15.65 -17.95
CA TYR A 179 -14.26 16.19 -16.62
C TYR A 179 -13.27 15.32 -15.85
N ILE A 180 -13.43 14.00 -15.89
CA ILE A 180 -12.57 13.04 -15.20
C ILE A 180 -11.16 13.04 -15.80
N LEU A 181 -11.03 13.00 -17.13
CA LEU A 181 -9.73 12.95 -17.80
C LEU A 181 -8.92 14.25 -17.63
N ASN A 182 -9.60 15.41 -17.52
CA ASN A 182 -8.96 16.70 -17.33
C ASN A 182 -8.73 17.09 -15.85
N TYR A 183 -9.08 16.21 -14.91
CA TYR A 183 -8.87 16.49 -13.49
C TYR A 183 -7.38 16.50 -13.13
N ASP A 184 -6.92 17.61 -12.55
CA ASP A 184 -5.55 17.73 -12.03
C ASP A 184 -5.56 18.00 -10.52
N ILE A 185 -5.02 17.07 -9.78
CA ILE A 185 -4.89 17.15 -8.31
C ILE A 185 -4.00 18.32 -7.87
N ASN A 186 -3.12 18.83 -8.73
CA ASN A 186 -2.20 19.94 -8.43
C ASN A 186 -2.87 21.32 -8.50
N LEU A 187 -4.04 21.40 -9.15
CA LEU A 187 -4.76 22.65 -9.35
C LEU A 187 -5.75 23.00 -8.21
N LYS A 188 -5.80 22.17 -7.15
CA LYS A 188 -6.70 22.37 -6.01
C LYS A 188 -5.98 22.42 -4.69
#